data_abd6f028b4916ea20eabb9f6b514910c
#
_entry.id   abd6f028b4916ea20eabb9f6b514910c
#
_cell.length_a   1.000
_cell.length_b   1.000
_cell.length_c   1.000
_cell.angle_alpha   90.00
_cell.angle_beta   90.00
_cell.angle_gamma   90.00
#
_symmetry.space_group_name_H-M   'P 1'
#
loop_
_entity.id
_entity.type
_entity.pdbx_description
1 polymer ?
#
loop_
_entity_poly.entity_id
_entity_poly.type
_entity_poly.pdbx_seq_one_letter_code
_entity_poly.pdbx_strand_id
1 'polypeptide(L)'
;GALLMLANHLTRRHHAQTNISSSLFYQLSDRTLAVLGGLTNDVQVVLVMSRDHALYLETESLVREYAATSERVKAEFIDPAADTARIRQLIEIYNLPTEEKSFVLWAASPTNKRLIRAADLAVEELGAPVMPPNADGTPAPKPQVFRGEAEFTAAVINLLRRVRPAIYFLQGHGERDLDDYEPNRGYAEVRKLLEQ
;
A
#
# COMPACT_ATOMS: atom_id res chain seq x y z
N GLY A 1 -38.35 -26.96 -24.98
CA GLY A 1 -36.86 -26.94 -25.20
C GLY A 1 -36.32 -25.56 -25.59
N ALA A 2 -37.02 -24.83 -26.47
CA ALA A 2 -36.52 -23.57 -27.01
C ALA A 2 -36.48 -22.39 -25.98
N LEU A 3 -37.42 -22.34 -25.06
CA LEU A 3 -37.53 -21.28 -24.06
C LEU A 3 -36.38 -21.35 -23.02
N LEU A 4 -35.92 -22.54 -22.66
CA LEU A 4 -34.80 -22.76 -21.76
C LEU A 4 -33.45 -22.41 -22.42
N MET A 5 -33.33 -22.63 -23.73
CA MET A 5 -32.12 -22.19 -24.45
C MET A 5 -32.05 -20.69 -24.61
N LEU A 6 -33.19 -20.01 -24.82
CA LEU A 6 -33.23 -18.56 -24.89
C LEU A 6 -32.87 -17.90 -23.56
N ALA A 7 -33.37 -18.44 -22.44
CA ALA A 7 -33.05 -17.95 -21.10
C ALA A 7 -31.55 -18.11 -20.79
N ASN A 8 -30.96 -19.26 -21.16
CA ASN A 8 -29.53 -19.49 -20.95
C ASN A 8 -28.63 -18.62 -21.88
N HIS A 9 -29.12 -18.31 -23.08
CA HIS A 9 -28.42 -17.40 -24.00
C HIS A 9 -28.48 -15.92 -23.55
N LEU A 10 -29.61 -15.47 -23.00
CA LEU A 10 -29.75 -14.15 -22.40
C LEU A 10 -28.85 -14.01 -21.14
N THR A 11 -28.79 -15.05 -20.30
CA THR A 11 -27.97 -15.03 -19.08
C THR A 11 -26.46 -14.96 -19.40
N ARG A 12 -26.03 -15.58 -20.50
CA ARG A 12 -24.62 -15.50 -20.95
C ARG A 12 -24.26 -14.16 -21.60
N ARG A 13 -25.23 -13.41 -22.14
CA ARG A 13 -25.00 -12.12 -22.79
C ARG A 13 -25.06 -10.94 -21.85
N HIS A 14 -25.59 -11.12 -20.65
CA HIS A 14 -25.66 -10.14 -19.57
C HIS A 14 -24.74 -10.48 -18.38
N HIS A 15 -23.57 -11.07 -18.62
CA HIS A 15 -22.42 -10.79 -17.79
C HIS A 15 -21.82 -9.44 -18.24
N ALA A 16 -22.68 -8.41 -18.39
CA ALA A 16 -22.28 -7.09 -18.10
C ALA A 16 -21.91 -7.13 -16.61
N GLN A 17 -20.63 -7.04 -16.31
CA GLN A 17 -20.18 -6.58 -15.02
C GLN A 17 -20.89 -5.26 -14.78
N THR A 18 -22.04 -5.31 -14.15
CA THR A 18 -22.54 -4.19 -13.39
C THR A 18 -21.48 -4.00 -12.32
N ASN A 19 -20.53 -3.10 -12.57
CA ASN A 19 -19.90 -2.34 -11.54
C ASN A 19 -21.03 -1.57 -10.85
N ILE A 20 -21.77 -2.30 -10.01
CA ILE A 20 -22.55 -1.66 -8.98
C ILE A 20 -21.47 -0.92 -8.20
N SER A 21 -21.53 0.40 -8.24
CA SER A 21 -20.94 1.28 -7.26
C SER A 21 -21.62 0.97 -5.92
N SER A 22 -21.40 -0.23 -5.41
CA SER A 22 -21.49 -0.50 -4.01
C SER A 22 -20.42 0.41 -3.44
N SER A 23 -20.82 1.40 -2.64
CA SER A 23 -19.96 1.95 -1.61
C SER A 23 -19.06 0.81 -1.18
N LEU A 24 -17.76 0.92 -1.47
CA LEU A 24 -16.78 -0.11 -1.12
C LEU A 24 -16.75 -0.17 0.40
N PHE A 25 -17.66 -0.93 1.00
CA PHE A 25 -17.57 -1.32 2.40
C PHE A 25 -16.44 -2.35 2.44
N TYR A 26 -15.24 -1.85 2.74
CA TYR A 26 -14.15 -2.73 3.11
C TYR A 26 -14.52 -3.42 4.41
N GLN A 27 -14.73 -4.71 4.36
CA GLN A 27 -14.84 -5.52 5.56
C GLN A 27 -13.42 -5.91 5.96
N LEU A 28 -12.90 -5.27 7.01
CA LEU A 28 -11.56 -5.57 7.52
C LEU A 28 -11.50 -7.01 8.04
N SER A 29 -10.38 -7.67 7.80
CA SER A 29 -10.13 -9.02 8.31
C SER A 29 -10.05 -9.04 9.84
N ASP A 30 -10.35 -10.18 10.45
CA ASP A 30 -10.26 -10.40 11.91
C ASP A 30 -8.86 -10.04 12.44
N ARG A 31 -7.83 -10.31 11.64
CA ARG A 31 -6.45 -9.93 11.96
C ARG A 31 -6.29 -8.42 12.08
N THR A 32 -6.82 -7.68 11.13
CA THR A 32 -6.78 -6.21 11.15
C THR A 32 -7.56 -5.66 12.33
N LEU A 33 -8.76 -6.19 12.58
CA LEU A 33 -9.59 -5.81 13.74
C LEU A 33 -8.86 -6.04 15.06
N ALA A 34 -8.20 -7.18 15.23
CA ALA A 34 -7.40 -7.49 16.42
C ALA A 34 -6.22 -6.52 16.59
N VAL A 35 -5.54 -6.16 15.50
CA VAL A 35 -4.42 -5.19 15.51
C VAL A 35 -4.91 -3.80 15.90
N LEU A 36 -6.02 -3.32 15.32
CA LEU A 36 -6.60 -2.02 15.63
C LEU A 36 -7.11 -1.94 17.07
N GLY A 37 -7.72 -3.03 17.58
CA GLY A 37 -8.15 -3.15 18.97
C GLY A 37 -6.99 -3.13 19.98
N GLY A 38 -5.79 -3.51 19.55
CA GLY A 38 -4.57 -3.47 20.36
C GLY A 38 -3.86 -2.11 20.39
N LEU A 39 -4.37 -1.09 19.68
CA LEU A 39 -3.78 0.25 19.67
C LEU A 39 -3.93 0.92 21.06
N THR A 40 -2.81 1.26 21.67
CA THR A 40 -2.77 1.99 22.96
C THR A 40 -2.54 3.49 22.79
N ASN A 41 -1.92 3.89 21.69
CA ASN A 41 -1.61 5.28 21.36
C ASN A 41 -2.28 5.67 20.06
N ASP A 42 -2.45 6.96 19.85
CA ASP A 42 -2.96 7.48 18.58
C ASP A 42 -1.95 7.26 17.46
N VAL A 43 -2.46 6.90 16.29
CA VAL A 43 -1.71 6.70 15.07
C VAL A 43 -2.32 7.60 14.00
N GLN A 44 -1.50 8.40 13.37
CA GLN A 44 -1.91 9.21 12.24
C GLN A 44 -1.75 8.42 10.95
N VAL A 45 -2.75 8.49 10.07
CA VAL A 45 -2.65 8.03 8.69
C VAL A 45 -2.91 9.20 7.76
N VAL A 46 -1.96 9.48 6.87
CA VAL A 46 -2.07 10.57 5.89
C VAL A 46 -2.03 9.95 4.49
N LEU A 47 -3.12 10.10 3.75
CA LEU A 47 -3.18 9.74 2.34
C LEU A 47 -2.80 10.97 1.51
N VAL A 48 -1.66 10.92 0.84
CA VAL A 48 -1.23 11.89 -0.16
C VAL A 48 -1.36 11.26 -1.53
N MET A 49 -2.43 11.61 -2.24
CA MET A 49 -2.70 11.03 -3.56
C MET A 49 -3.69 11.90 -4.33
N SER A 50 -3.47 12.06 -5.62
CA SER A 50 -4.40 12.77 -6.49
C SER A 50 -5.70 11.98 -6.66
N ARG A 51 -6.84 12.66 -6.75
CA ARG A 51 -8.16 12.03 -6.87
C ARG A 51 -8.37 11.28 -8.18
N ASP A 52 -7.61 11.60 -9.21
CA ASP A 52 -7.61 10.93 -10.51
C ASP A 52 -6.67 9.71 -10.56
N HIS A 53 -5.94 9.45 -9.48
CA HIS A 53 -5.09 8.26 -9.39
C HIS A 53 -5.94 6.98 -9.35
N ALA A 54 -5.56 5.97 -10.13
CA ALA A 54 -6.34 4.72 -10.28
C ALA A 54 -6.68 4.04 -8.94
N LEU A 55 -5.78 4.11 -7.96
CA LEU A 55 -5.95 3.48 -6.64
C LEU A 55 -6.57 4.42 -5.59
N TYR A 56 -6.94 5.67 -5.95
CA TYR A 56 -7.39 6.66 -4.96
C TYR A 56 -8.62 6.20 -4.19
N LEU A 57 -9.69 5.81 -4.89
CA LEU A 57 -10.97 5.46 -4.26
C LEU A 57 -10.86 4.25 -3.33
N GLU A 58 -10.11 3.24 -3.75
CA GLU A 58 -9.90 2.03 -2.95
C GLU A 58 -9.06 2.34 -1.71
N THR A 59 -7.99 3.14 -1.87
CA THR A 59 -7.12 3.55 -0.76
C THR A 59 -7.85 4.46 0.22
N GLU A 60 -8.60 5.45 -0.27
CA GLU A 60 -9.40 6.35 0.56
C GLU A 60 -10.44 5.58 1.36
N SER A 61 -11.20 4.70 0.71
CA SER A 61 -12.22 3.88 1.37
C SER A 61 -11.61 3.03 2.48
N LEU A 62 -10.46 2.41 2.23
CA LEU A 62 -9.78 1.60 3.20
C LEU A 62 -9.26 2.44 4.39
N VAL A 63 -8.66 3.60 4.15
CA VAL A 63 -8.22 4.52 5.23
C VAL A 63 -9.39 4.96 6.09
N ARG A 64 -10.53 5.29 5.47
CA ARG A 64 -11.76 5.65 6.21
C ARG A 64 -12.27 4.51 7.08
N GLU A 65 -12.20 3.27 6.59
CA GLU A 65 -12.64 2.09 7.35
C GLU A 65 -11.74 1.84 8.57
N TYR A 66 -10.42 2.02 8.44
CA TYR A 66 -9.48 1.97 9.57
C TYR A 66 -9.80 3.04 10.61
N ALA A 67 -10.07 4.27 10.18
CA ALA A 67 -10.41 5.38 11.08
C ALA A 67 -11.79 5.20 11.74
N ALA A 68 -12.75 4.60 11.04
CA ALA A 68 -14.07 4.29 11.58
C ALA A 68 -14.03 3.14 12.60
N THR A 69 -13.13 2.16 12.38
CA THR A 69 -12.97 0.99 13.25
C THR A 69 -12.25 1.32 14.55
N SER A 70 -11.35 2.30 14.57
CA SER A 70 -10.59 2.65 15.78
C SER A 70 -10.47 4.16 15.96
N GLU A 71 -10.96 4.68 17.07
CA GLU A 71 -10.81 6.09 17.45
C GLU A 71 -9.35 6.53 17.62
N ARG A 72 -8.41 5.58 17.72
CA ARG A 72 -6.98 5.83 17.78
C ARG A 72 -6.37 6.13 16.42
N VAL A 73 -7.07 5.84 15.33
CA VAL A 73 -6.60 6.13 13.96
C VAL A 73 -7.12 7.49 13.52
N LYS A 74 -6.22 8.44 13.29
CA LYS A 74 -6.53 9.79 12.82
C LYS A 74 -6.17 9.92 11.36
N ALA A 75 -7.19 10.03 10.52
CA ALA A 75 -7.02 10.09 9.06
C ALA A 75 -6.95 11.53 8.56
N GLU A 76 -6.00 11.80 7.64
CA GLU A 76 -5.87 13.04 6.89
C GLU A 76 -5.75 12.71 5.40
N PHE A 77 -6.41 13.50 4.55
CA PHE A 77 -6.45 13.31 3.10
C PHE A 77 -5.93 14.57 2.42
N ILE A 78 -4.91 14.44 1.59
CA ILE A 78 -4.20 15.55 0.95
C ILE A 78 -4.16 15.32 -0.56
N ASP A 79 -4.64 16.28 -1.31
CA ASP A 79 -4.44 16.33 -2.75
C ASP A 79 -3.12 17.04 -3.07
N PRO A 80 -2.14 16.37 -3.71
CA PRO A 80 -0.84 16.96 -3.99
C PRO A 80 -0.91 18.22 -4.85
N ALA A 81 -1.92 18.35 -5.69
CA ALA A 81 -2.08 19.52 -6.55
C ALA A 81 -2.62 20.74 -5.79
N ALA A 82 -3.45 20.51 -4.76
CA ALA A 82 -4.11 21.57 -4.02
C ALA A 82 -3.33 22.02 -2.78
N ASP A 83 -2.57 21.14 -2.13
CA ASP A 83 -2.04 21.40 -0.77
C ASP A 83 -0.53 21.17 -0.63
N THR A 84 0.22 21.77 -1.55
CA THR A 84 1.69 21.68 -1.60
C THR A 84 2.37 22.14 -0.30
N ALA A 85 1.79 23.13 0.40
CA ALA A 85 2.34 23.63 1.66
C ALA A 85 2.28 22.55 2.75
N ARG A 86 1.18 21.83 2.84
CA ARG A 86 1.01 20.75 3.80
C ARG A 86 1.96 19.59 3.54
N ILE A 87 2.18 19.25 2.28
CA ILE A 87 3.14 18.20 1.89
C ILE A 87 4.57 18.59 2.32
N ARG A 88 4.99 19.82 2.10
CA ARG A 88 6.31 20.28 2.56
C ARG A 88 6.46 20.16 4.08
N GLN A 89 5.43 20.50 4.85
CA GLN A 89 5.44 20.31 6.30
C GLN A 89 5.57 18.84 6.68
N LEU A 90 4.87 17.94 6.00
CA LEU A 90 4.98 16.50 6.25
C LEU A 90 6.38 15.97 5.94
N ILE A 91 6.95 16.38 4.81
CA ILE A 91 8.33 16.01 4.42
C ILE A 91 9.31 16.45 5.50
N GLU A 92 9.19 17.68 6.00
CA GLU A 92 10.07 18.24 7.02
C GLU A 92 9.88 17.52 8.38
N ILE A 93 8.64 17.39 8.86
CA ILE A 93 8.32 16.78 10.17
C ILE A 93 8.74 15.31 10.20
N TYR A 94 8.45 14.59 9.13
CA TYR A 94 8.65 13.15 9.07
C TYR A 94 9.92 12.74 8.32
N ASN A 95 10.74 13.68 7.86
CA ASN A 95 11.93 13.42 7.03
C ASN A 95 11.63 12.40 5.91
N LEU A 96 10.66 12.74 5.04
CA LEU A 96 10.21 11.87 3.97
C LEU A 96 11.04 12.10 2.70
N PRO A 97 11.15 11.08 1.82
CA PRO A 97 11.76 11.26 0.50
C PRO A 97 10.92 12.23 -0.34
N THR A 98 11.58 13.19 -0.98
CA THR A 98 10.93 14.24 -1.78
C THR A 98 10.46 13.77 -3.16
N GLU A 99 10.87 12.59 -3.57
CA GLU A 99 10.61 12.03 -4.90
C GLU A 99 9.22 11.39 -5.01
N GLU A 100 8.64 10.98 -3.88
CA GLU A 100 7.36 10.29 -3.84
C GLU A 100 6.19 11.27 -3.91
N LYS A 101 5.39 11.14 -4.97
CA LYS A 101 4.22 12.01 -5.22
C LYS A 101 2.91 11.44 -4.69
N SER A 102 2.83 10.12 -4.53
CA SER A 102 1.62 9.41 -4.11
C SER A 102 1.97 8.33 -3.10
N PHE A 103 1.52 8.51 -1.86
CA PHE A 103 1.86 7.61 -0.76
C PHE A 103 0.81 7.64 0.35
N VAL A 104 0.89 6.66 1.24
CA VAL A 104 0.19 6.62 2.51
C VAL A 104 1.23 6.62 3.63
N LEU A 105 1.16 7.60 4.50
CA LEU A 105 2.02 7.70 5.67
C LEU A 105 1.27 7.22 6.91
N TRP A 106 1.77 6.21 7.58
CA TRP A 106 1.35 5.79 8.90
C TRP A 106 2.39 6.23 9.93
N ALA A 107 1.99 6.94 10.99
CA ALA A 107 2.91 7.47 11.98
C ALA A 107 2.32 7.46 13.40
N ALA A 108 3.09 6.94 14.35
CA ALA A 108 2.85 7.11 15.78
C ALA A 108 3.68 8.27 16.36
N SER A 109 4.77 8.64 15.69
CA SER A 109 5.63 9.80 15.99
C SER A 109 6.48 10.14 14.77
N PRO A 110 7.19 11.29 14.74
CA PRO A 110 8.09 11.62 13.64
C PRO A 110 9.17 10.57 13.37
N THR A 111 9.62 9.87 14.40
CA THR A 111 10.65 8.83 14.30
C THR A 111 10.08 7.41 14.17
N ASN A 112 8.81 7.20 14.51
CA ASN A 112 8.13 5.92 14.37
C ASN A 112 7.03 6.03 13.32
N LYS A 113 7.41 5.80 12.08
CA LYS A 113 6.57 5.97 10.90
C LYS A 113 6.80 4.86 9.88
N ARG A 114 5.83 4.71 8.97
CA ARG A 114 5.91 3.87 7.78
C ARG A 114 5.34 4.61 6.59
N LEU A 115 6.12 4.69 5.52
CA LEU A 115 5.70 5.19 4.23
C LEU A 115 5.37 4.01 3.33
N ILE A 116 4.20 4.03 2.71
CA ILE A 116 3.74 3.05 1.73
C ILE A 116 3.53 3.81 0.44
N ARG A 117 4.28 3.49 -0.59
CA ARG A 117 4.14 4.13 -1.91
C ARG A 117 2.89 3.60 -2.62
N ALA A 118 2.29 4.39 -3.48
CA ALA A 118 1.16 3.94 -4.29
C ALA A 118 1.48 2.67 -5.10
N ALA A 119 2.73 2.54 -5.57
CA ALA A 119 3.18 1.35 -6.29
C ALA A 119 3.19 0.07 -5.45
N ASP A 120 3.30 0.19 -4.12
CA ASP A 120 3.32 -0.96 -3.20
C ASP A 120 1.89 -1.44 -2.84
N LEU A 121 0.87 -0.61 -3.13
CA LEU A 121 -0.54 -0.92 -2.83
C LEU A 121 -1.19 -1.88 -3.83
N ALA A 122 -0.59 -2.10 -4.99
CA ALA A 122 -1.09 -3.02 -5.99
C ALA A 122 0.05 -3.85 -6.57
N VAL A 123 -0.22 -5.13 -6.81
CA VAL A 123 0.73 -6.06 -7.42
C VAL A 123 0.12 -6.68 -8.66
N GLU A 124 0.95 -7.01 -9.64
CA GLU A 124 0.50 -7.76 -10.82
C GLU A 124 -0.06 -9.11 -10.37
N GLU A 125 -1.21 -9.46 -10.90
CA GLU A 125 -1.83 -10.76 -10.64
C GLU A 125 -1.00 -11.88 -11.26
N LEU A 126 -0.46 -12.76 -10.42
CA LEU A 126 0.35 -13.89 -10.89
C LEU A 126 -0.52 -14.87 -11.67
N GLY A 127 -0.15 -15.16 -12.92
CA GLY A 127 -0.90 -16.08 -13.77
C GLY A 127 -2.10 -15.45 -14.47
N ALA A 128 -2.28 -14.13 -14.40
CA ALA A 128 -3.30 -13.46 -15.19
C ALA A 128 -3.11 -13.73 -16.69
N PRO A 129 -4.21 -13.92 -17.44
CA PRO A 129 -4.12 -14.13 -18.87
C PRO A 129 -3.46 -12.93 -19.55
N VAL A 130 -2.51 -13.21 -20.46
CA VAL A 130 -1.87 -12.16 -21.28
C VAL A 130 -2.95 -11.56 -22.18
N MET A 131 -3.30 -10.31 -21.90
CA MET A 131 -4.25 -9.59 -22.75
C MET A 131 -3.61 -9.20 -24.08
N PRO A 132 -4.37 -9.26 -25.18
CA PRO A 132 -3.85 -8.77 -26.47
C PRO A 132 -3.51 -7.29 -26.36
N PRO A 133 -2.50 -6.82 -27.11
CA PRO A 133 -2.15 -5.41 -27.13
C PRO A 133 -3.34 -4.54 -27.57
N ASN A 134 -3.36 -3.30 -27.11
CA ASN A 134 -4.35 -2.31 -27.51
C ASN A 134 -4.34 -2.08 -29.03
N ALA A 135 -5.38 -1.46 -29.56
CA ALA A 135 -5.52 -1.19 -31.00
C ALA A 135 -4.38 -0.31 -31.58
N ASP A 136 -3.66 0.40 -30.74
CA ASP A 136 -2.48 1.22 -31.08
C ASP A 136 -1.15 0.46 -30.99
N GLY A 137 -1.19 -0.84 -30.68
CA GLY A 137 -0.01 -1.70 -30.53
C GLY A 137 0.68 -1.59 -29.17
N THR A 138 0.17 -0.78 -28.22
CA THR A 138 0.71 -0.72 -26.86
C THR A 138 0.35 -1.97 -26.08
N PRO A 139 1.23 -2.48 -25.19
CA PRO A 139 0.89 -3.60 -24.31
C PRO A 139 -0.33 -3.24 -23.46
N ALA A 140 -1.29 -4.17 -23.38
CA ALA A 140 -2.41 -4.00 -22.45
C ALA A 140 -1.89 -3.98 -21.00
N PRO A 141 -2.47 -3.14 -20.13
CA PRO A 141 -2.10 -3.11 -18.73
C PRO A 141 -2.41 -4.49 -18.09
N LYS A 142 -1.46 -5.00 -17.34
CA LYS A 142 -1.67 -6.26 -16.62
C LYS A 142 -2.67 -6.06 -15.49
N PRO A 143 -3.55 -7.03 -15.23
CA PRO A 143 -4.43 -7.01 -14.08
C PRO A 143 -3.62 -6.84 -12.79
N GLN A 144 -4.08 -5.95 -11.93
CA GLN A 144 -3.47 -5.69 -10.62
C GLN A 144 -4.43 -6.06 -9.50
N VAL A 145 -3.89 -6.60 -8.43
CA VAL A 145 -4.63 -6.89 -7.20
C VAL A 145 -4.24 -5.86 -6.14
N PHE A 146 -5.25 -5.16 -5.60
CA PHE A 146 -5.06 -4.21 -4.53
C PHE A 146 -4.73 -4.93 -3.21
N ARG A 147 -3.65 -4.52 -2.54
CA ARG A 147 -3.13 -5.11 -1.31
C ARG A 147 -3.12 -4.15 -0.13
N GLY A 148 -3.87 -3.07 -0.23
CA GLY A 148 -3.86 -1.99 0.77
C GLY A 148 -4.05 -2.47 2.21
N GLU A 149 -4.98 -3.41 2.46
CA GLU A 149 -5.21 -3.91 3.81
C GLU A 149 -3.98 -4.63 4.37
N ALA A 150 -3.33 -5.48 3.58
CA ALA A 150 -2.13 -6.19 4.02
C ALA A 150 -1.00 -5.21 4.37
N GLU A 151 -0.77 -4.20 3.53
CA GLU A 151 0.25 -3.19 3.73
C GLU A 151 -0.05 -2.29 4.93
N PHE A 152 -1.30 -1.85 5.10
CA PHE A 152 -1.70 -1.01 6.23
C PHE A 152 -1.62 -1.75 7.55
N THR A 153 -2.11 -2.99 7.59
CA THR A 153 -2.02 -3.82 8.79
C THR A 153 -0.57 -4.09 9.16
N ALA A 154 0.29 -4.38 8.19
CA ALA A 154 1.73 -4.54 8.42
C ALA A 154 2.37 -3.25 8.94
N ALA A 155 2.00 -2.08 8.40
CA ALA A 155 2.48 -0.78 8.88
C ALA A 155 2.09 -0.56 10.34
N VAL A 156 0.81 -0.76 10.70
CA VAL A 156 0.33 -0.61 12.09
C VAL A 156 1.04 -1.58 13.04
N ILE A 157 1.21 -2.85 12.66
CA ILE A 157 1.98 -3.82 13.47
C ILE A 157 3.41 -3.33 13.71
N ASN A 158 4.06 -2.78 12.68
CA ASN A 158 5.42 -2.25 12.80
C ASN A 158 5.48 -1.04 13.75
N LEU A 159 4.46 -0.16 13.75
CA LEU A 159 4.37 0.97 14.67
C LEU A 159 4.18 0.53 16.12
N LEU A 160 3.49 -0.59 16.35
CA LEU A 160 3.25 -1.15 17.69
C LEU A 160 4.48 -1.85 18.27
N ARG A 161 5.45 -2.21 17.46
CA ARG A 161 6.67 -2.87 17.95
C ARG A 161 7.49 -1.89 18.80
N ARG A 162 7.61 -2.19 20.10
CA ARG A 162 8.40 -1.40 21.04
C ARG A 162 9.92 -1.55 20.81
N VAL A 163 10.31 -2.67 20.23
CA VAL A 163 11.72 -2.98 19.95
C VAL A 163 11.90 -3.09 18.44
N ARG A 164 12.75 -2.27 17.88
CA ARG A 164 13.16 -2.44 16.48
C ARG A 164 14.01 -3.71 16.38
N PRO A 165 13.77 -4.59 15.41
CA PRO A 165 14.64 -5.72 15.19
C PRO A 165 16.06 -5.21 14.91
N ALA A 166 17.03 -5.71 15.66
CA ALA A 166 18.44 -5.44 15.43
C ALA A 166 19.05 -6.58 14.62
N ILE A 167 19.80 -6.24 13.59
CA ILE A 167 20.57 -7.18 12.80
C ILE A 167 22.03 -7.00 13.22
N TYR A 168 22.65 -8.07 13.67
CA TYR A 168 24.05 -8.07 14.05
C TYR A 168 24.88 -8.75 12.95
N PHE A 169 25.89 -8.05 12.49
CA PHE A 169 26.86 -8.59 11.54
C PHE A 169 28.14 -8.97 12.29
N LEU A 170 28.56 -10.21 12.13
CA LEU A 170 29.84 -10.66 12.63
C LEU A 170 30.95 -10.14 11.70
N GLN A 171 32.06 -9.69 12.28
CA GLN A 171 33.23 -9.22 11.55
C GLN A 171 34.51 -9.76 12.20
N GLY A 172 35.55 -9.93 11.41
CA GLY A 172 36.91 -10.25 11.94
C GLY A 172 37.45 -11.64 11.63
N HIS A 173 36.67 -12.50 10.93
CA HIS A 173 37.12 -13.88 10.60
C HIS A 173 37.02 -14.20 9.11
N GLY A 174 37.04 -13.16 8.24
CA GLY A 174 36.94 -13.33 6.79
C GLY A 174 35.50 -13.24 6.29
N GLU A 175 34.56 -12.76 7.12
CA GLU A 175 33.18 -12.44 6.71
C GLU A 175 33.18 -11.27 5.74
N ARG A 176 32.07 -11.16 5.03
CA ARG A 176 31.87 -10.06 4.08
C ARG A 176 31.76 -8.72 4.80
N ASP A 177 32.47 -7.73 4.29
CA ASP A 177 32.49 -6.38 4.84
C ASP A 177 31.20 -5.62 4.49
N LEU A 178 30.67 -4.90 5.48
CA LEU A 178 29.47 -4.05 5.33
C LEU A 178 29.74 -2.78 4.52
N ASP A 179 30.99 -2.38 4.39
CA ASP A 179 31.41 -1.18 3.65
C ASP A 179 31.98 -1.51 2.27
N ASP A 180 32.12 -2.80 1.92
CA ASP A 180 32.61 -3.23 0.61
C ASP A 180 31.46 -3.40 -0.39
N TYR A 181 31.55 -2.73 -1.54
CA TYR A 181 30.59 -2.76 -2.64
C TYR A 181 30.86 -3.85 -3.67
N GLU A 182 31.91 -4.66 -3.50
CA GLU A 182 32.17 -5.75 -4.43
C GLU A 182 31.11 -6.86 -4.31
N PRO A 183 30.43 -7.26 -5.40
CA PRO A 183 29.27 -8.16 -5.38
C PRO A 183 29.51 -9.50 -4.70
N ASN A 184 30.76 -9.98 -4.72
CA ASN A 184 31.13 -11.29 -4.16
C ASN A 184 31.82 -11.20 -2.79
N ARG A 185 32.13 -9.99 -2.29
CA ARG A 185 32.92 -9.77 -1.06
C ARG A 185 32.24 -8.88 -0.04
N GLY A 186 31.32 -8.02 -0.48
CA GLY A 186 30.72 -7.01 0.35
C GLY A 186 29.23 -7.19 0.62
N TYR A 187 28.75 -6.53 1.67
CA TYR A 187 27.33 -6.37 2.02
C TYR A 187 26.89 -4.92 2.06
N ALA A 188 27.64 -3.98 1.43
CA ALA A 188 27.29 -2.56 1.43
C ALA A 188 25.90 -2.28 0.85
N GLU A 189 25.47 -3.00 -0.20
CA GLU A 189 24.13 -2.89 -0.76
C GLU A 189 23.06 -3.41 0.22
N VAL A 190 23.34 -4.49 0.95
CA VAL A 190 22.42 -5.01 1.98
C VAL A 190 22.26 -4.01 3.12
N ARG A 191 23.37 -3.42 3.59
CA ARG A 191 23.34 -2.36 4.61
C ARG A 191 22.47 -1.19 4.17
N LYS A 192 22.66 -0.70 2.95
CA LYS A 192 21.86 0.40 2.38
C LYS A 192 20.35 0.08 2.32
N LEU A 193 19.99 -1.17 2.02
CA LEU A 193 18.59 -1.62 2.02
C LEU A 193 17.99 -1.69 3.43
N LEU A 194 18.81 -1.98 4.44
CA LEU A 194 18.35 -2.09 5.83
C LEU A 194 18.24 -0.72 6.55
N GLU A 195 18.89 0.30 6.04
CA GLU A 195 18.88 1.67 6.58
C GLU A 195 17.73 2.53 6.00
N GLN A 196 16.96 2.03 5.01
CA GLN A 196 15.77 2.67 4.44
C GLN A 196 14.52 2.32 5.26
#